data_6988ca31debe4e8c3d32d9079f010750
#
_entry.id   6988ca31debe4e8c3d32d9079f010750
#
_cell.length_a   1.000
_cell.length_b   1.000
_cell.length_c   1.000
_cell.angle_alpha   90.00
_cell.angle_beta   90.00
_cell.angle_gamma   90.00
#
_symmetry.space_group_name_H-M   'P 1'
#
loop_
_entity.id
_entity.type
_entity.pdbx_description
1 polymer ?
#
loop_
_entity_poly.entity_id
_entity_poly.type
_entity_poly.pdbx_seq_one_letter_code
_entity_poly.pdbx_strand_id
1 'polypeptide(L)'
;MEEEAGVRRWIVDITRWRPSPDQFDAAAALLPSHERPAVARFVKEDDRKRALVSRLLQYSLVHHVLRIPLHQINICRTPEGKPYLQKNCSAFPNFNFNTSHQGDYVGIASEPICLVGLDIVSISKPQGETTTEFISNFSSYLTDHEWNCIVRAGTSCEVLTEFYRYWCLKEAFVKAMGAGVGFGLHRLEFHHEHWTDISIHIDGEVTKKWGFWLFKLDEMHLASIAKGHPEGAVSSYKKALSTVSVTEEQLNSALESPEEAFTLWTVEQLTESME
;
A
#
# COMPACT_ATOMS: atom_id res chain seq x y z
N MET A 1 -17.57 -16.16 1.37
CA MET A 1 -16.47 -17.07 1.81
C MET A 1 -15.35 -17.22 0.76
N GLU A 2 -15.60 -17.37 -0.54
CA GLU A 2 -14.54 -17.43 -1.56
C GLU A 2 -13.92 -16.06 -1.85
N GLU A 3 -14.68 -14.97 -1.77
CA GLU A 3 -14.22 -13.60 -2.00
C GLU A 3 -13.25 -13.13 -0.91
N GLU A 4 -13.49 -13.48 0.35
CA GLU A 4 -12.58 -13.22 1.48
C GLU A 4 -11.25 -14.00 1.37
N ALA A 5 -11.24 -15.12 0.63
CA ALA A 5 -10.04 -15.94 0.49
C ALA A 5 -8.86 -15.21 -0.18
N GLY A 6 -9.14 -14.20 -1.02
CA GLY A 6 -8.12 -13.38 -1.71
C GLY A 6 -7.69 -12.12 -0.97
N VAL A 7 -8.41 -11.71 0.07
CA VAL A 7 -8.11 -10.51 0.88
C VAL A 7 -7.02 -10.83 1.88
N ARG A 8 -5.96 -10.04 1.92
CA ARG A 8 -4.90 -10.13 2.95
C ARG A 8 -4.38 -8.75 3.28
N ARG A 9 -4.10 -8.54 4.56
CA ARG A 9 -3.49 -7.34 5.13
C ARG A 9 -2.35 -7.79 6.04
N TRP A 10 -1.14 -7.88 5.50
CA TRP A 10 0.02 -8.35 6.25
C TRP A 10 0.99 -7.20 6.50
N ILE A 11 1.61 -7.20 7.67
CA ILE A 11 2.60 -6.22 8.06
C ILE A 11 3.76 -6.87 8.80
N VAL A 12 4.96 -6.37 8.59
CA VAL A 12 6.20 -6.79 9.26
C VAL A 12 6.84 -5.58 9.92
N ASP A 13 7.16 -5.72 11.20
CA ASP A 13 8.00 -4.79 11.95
C ASP A 13 9.46 -5.22 11.77
N ILE A 14 10.22 -4.47 10.97
CA ILE A 14 11.61 -4.81 10.65
C ILE A 14 12.59 -4.55 11.80
N THR A 15 12.19 -3.83 12.83
CA THR A 15 13.05 -3.58 14.02
C THR A 15 13.29 -4.85 14.82
N ARG A 16 12.33 -5.79 14.74
CA ARG A 16 12.37 -7.09 15.39
C ARG A 16 13.30 -8.09 14.68
N TRP A 17 13.66 -7.79 13.43
CA TRP A 17 14.52 -8.65 12.63
C TRP A 17 15.95 -8.08 12.56
N ARG A 18 16.89 -8.75 13.24
CA ARG A 18 18.31 -8.38 13.30
C ARG A 18 19.18 -9.51 12.76
N PRO A 19 19.16 -9.75 11.44
CA PRO A 19 19.86 -10.88 10.84
C PRO A 19 21.38 -10.70 10.89
N SER A 20 22.10 -11.80 11.04
CA SER A 20 23.50 -11.84 10.61
C SER A 20 23.58 -11.72 9.07
N PRO A 21 24.77 -11.42 8.50
CA PRO A 21 24.94 -11.42 7.05
C PRO A 21 24.46 -12.73 6.38
N ASP A 22 24.81 -13.88 6.98
CA ASP A 22 24.42 -15.19 6.46
C ASP A 22 22.88 -15.40 6.51
N GLN A 23 22.23 -14.95 7.57
CA GLN A 23 20.76 -15.03 7.66
C GLN A 23 20.07 -14.10 6.65
N PHE A 24 20.62 -12.91 6.42
CA PHE A 24 20.12 -12.00 5.40
C PHE A 24 20.27 -12.60 3.99
N ASP A 25 21.43 -13.18 3.70
CA ASP A 25 21.71 -13.80 2.41
C ASP A 25 20.86 -15.06 2.19
N ALA A 26 20.62 -15.86 3.24
CA ALA A 26 19.71 -17.01 3.18
C ALA A 26 18.27 -16.56 2.85
N ALA A 27 17.76 -15.54 3.52
CA ALA A 27 16.44 -15.00 3.22
C ALA A 27 16.35 -14.42 1.80
N ALA A 28 17.41 -13.71 1.34
CA ALA A 28 17.48 -13.19 -0.02
C ALA A 28 17.58 -14.30 -1.09
N ALA A 29 18.14 -15.46 -0.73
CA ALA A 29 18.26 -16.61 -1.63
C ALA A 29 16.91 -17.26 -1.97
N LEU A 30 15.86 -17.06 -1.16
CA LEU A 30 14.50 -17.51 -1.45
C LEU A 30 13.87 -16.74 -2.62
N LEU A 31 14.35 -15.52 -2.89
CA LEU A 31 13.88 -14.73 -4.02
C LEU A 31 14.50 -15.21 -5.35
N PRO A 32 13.76 -15.09 -6.46
CA PRO A 32 14.34 -15.28 -7.78
C PRO A 32 15.59 -14.43 -8.00
N SER A 33 16.56 -14.95 -8.76
CA SER A 33 17.86 -14.29 -8.94
C SER A 33 17.76 -12.88 -9.53
N HIS A 34 16.75 -12.60 -10.36
CA HIS A 34 16.53 -11.28 -10.97
C HIS A 34 16.02 -10.21 -9.98
N GLU A 35 15.46 -10.59 -8.82
CA GLU A 35 15.00 -9.64 -7.78
C GLU A 35 16.13 -9.20 -6.83
N ARG A 36 17.16 -10.04 -6.65
CA ARG A 36 18.24 -9.80 -5.68
C ARG A 36 19.03 -8.49 -5.93
N PRO A 37 19.36 -8.10 -7.18
CA PRO A 37 20.06 -6.83 -7.43
C PRO A 37 19.29 -5.60 -6.94
N ALA A 38 17.96 -5.65 -6.99
CA ALA A 38 17.12 -4.55 -6.53
C ALA A 38 17.10 -4.41 -4.99
N VAL A 39 17.43 -5.48 -4.25
CA VAL A 39 17.67 -5.44 -2.79
C VAL A 39 19.09 -4.94 -2.50
N ALA A 40 20.08 -5.48 -3.19
CA ALA A 40 21.49 -5.19 -2.95
C ALA A 40 21.90 -3.73 -3.25
N ARG A 41 21.14 -3.00 -4.07
CA ARG A 41 21.46 -1.61 -4.46
C ARG A 41 21.43 -0.60 -3.31
N PHE A 42 20.76 -0.90 -2.21
CA PHE A 42 20.65 0.02 -1.08
C PHE A 42 21.88 -0.05 -0.18
N VAL A 43 22.41 1.13 0.18
CA VAL A 43 23.58 1.26 1.04
C VAL A 43 23.22 1.09 2.52
N LYS A 44 22.11 1.71 2.94
CA LYS A 44 21.66 1.63 4.34
C LYS A 44 21.03 0.26 4.63
N GLU A 45 21.38 -0.31 5.76
CA GLU A 45 20.91 -1.63 6.19
C GLU A 45 19.37 -1.69 6.27
N ASP A 46 18.74 -0.69 6.90
CA ASP A 46 17.28 -0.66 7.03
C ASP A 46 16.56 -0.54 5.68
N ASP A 47 17.15 0.17 4.70
CA ASP A 47 16.60 0.23 3.34
C ASP A 47 16.72 -1.13 2.64
N ARG A 48 17.83 -1.86 2.86
CA ARG A 48 18.00 -3.23 2.37
C ARG A 48 17.00 -4.18 3.01
N LYS A 49 16.77 -4.08 4.33
CA LYS A 49 15.76 -4.89 5.04
C LYS A 49 14.37 -4.62 4.46
N ARG A 50 13.96 -3.35 4.35
CA ARG A 50 12.67 -2.98 3.75
C ARG A 50 12.53 -3.51 2.32
N ALA A 51 13.56 -3.38 1.51
CA ALA A 51 13.55 -3.86 0.13
C ALA A 51 13.44 -5.39 0.05
N LEU A 52 14.12 -6.13 0.93
CA LEU A 52 14.04 -7.59 0.99
C LEU A 52 12.66 -8.04 1.48
N VAL A 53 12.22 -7.53 2.62
CA VAL A 53 10.93 -7.90 3.24
C VAL A 53 9.76 -7.58 2.31
N SER A 54 9.79 -6.43 1.61
CA SER A 54 8.77 -6.08 0.62
C SER A 54 8.65 -7.13 -0.50
N ARG A 55 9.74 -7.75 -0.92
CA ARG A 55 9.73 -8.80 -1.93
C ARG A 55 9.29 -10.15 -1.37
N LEU A 56 9.82 -10.51 -0.21
CA LEU A 56 9.39 -11.74 0.48
C LEU A 56 7.87 -11.72 0.68
N LEU A 57 7.30 -10.60 1.13
CA LEU A 57 5.85 -10.43 1.27
C LEU A 57 5.12 -10.66 -0.06
N GLN A 58 5.62 -10.13 -1.19
CA GLN A 58 4.98 -10.30 -2.49
C GLN A 58 4.94 -11.77 -2.92
N TYR A 59 6.07 -12.46 -2.85
CA TYR A 59 6.18 -13.88 -3.26
C TYR A 59 5.42 -14.78 -2.31
N SER A 60 5.56 -14.58 -0.99
CA SER A 60 4.82 -15.35 0.03
C SER A 60 3.32 -15.14 -0.10
N LEU A 61 2.84 -13.91 -0.31
CA LEU A 61 1.42 -13.63 -0.51
C LEU A 61 0.85 -14.38 -1.72
N VAL A 62 1.51 -14.26 -2.88
CA VAL A 62 1.06 -14.92 -4.11
C VAL A 62 1.06 -16.44 -3.95
N HIS A 63 2.12 -16.99 -3.36
CA HIS A 63 2.18 -18.42 -3.05
C HIS A 63 1.05 -18.86 -2.13
N HIS A 64 0.85 -18.13 -1.03
CA HIS A 64 -0.14 -18.47 0.00
C HIS A 64 -1.58 -18.37 -0.52
N VAL A 65 -1.91 -17.30 -1.23
CA VAL A 65 -3.29 -17.03 -1.69
C VAL A 65 -3.64 -17.85 -2.92
N LEU A 66 -2.74 -17.89 -3.91
CA LEU A 66 -3.03 -18.50 -5.21
C LEU A 66 -2.54 -19.94 -5.34
N ARG A 67 -1.82 -20.44 -4.34
CA ARG A 67 -1.22 -21.79 -4.34
C ARG A 67 -0.28 -22.03 -5.54
N ILE A 68 0.32 -20.97 -6.07
CA ILE A 68 1.28 -21.06 -7.16
C ILE A 68 2.65 -21.39 -6.56
N PRO A 69 3.36 -22.43 -7.06
CA PRO A 69 4.72 -22.72 -6.63
C PRO A 69 5.65 -21.52 -6.85
N LEU A 70 6.55 -21.24 -5.90
CA LEU A 70 7.41 -20.05 -5.93
C LEU A 70 8.18 -19.87 -7.24
N HIS A 71 8.72 -20.96 -7.80
CA HIS A 71 9.46 -20.93 -9.06
C HIS A 71 8.62 -20.59 -10.30
N GLN A 72 7.29 -20.58 -10.17
CA GLN A 72 6.34 -20.20 -11.23
C GLN A 72 5.78 -18.78 -11.04
N ILE A 73 6.06 -18.15 -9.90
CA ILE A 73 5.61 -16.78 -9.64
C ILE A 73 6.48 -15.82 -10.43
N ASN A 74 5.83 -15.03 -11.29
CA ASN A 74 6.48 -13.97 -12.05
C ASN A 74 5.79 -12.62 -11.76
N ILE A 75 6.44 -11.79 -10.97
CA ILE A 75 5.96 -10.45 -10.59
C ILE A 75 6.62 -9.44 -11.51
N CYS A 76 5.80 -8.80 -12.35
CA CYS A 76 6.21 -7.72 -13.23
C CYS A 76 5.83 -6.35 -12.63
N ARG A 77 6.27 -5.27 -13.29
CA ARG A 77 5.92 -3.90 -12.91
C ARG A 77 5.38 -3.16 -14.13
N THR A 78 4.37 -2.32 -13.90
CA THR A 78 3.93 -1.36 -14.92
C THR A 78 5.01 -0.31 -15.17
N PRO A 79 4.93 0.49 -16.25
CA PRO A 79 5.83 1.63 -16.46
C PRO A 79 5.88 2.60 -15.27
N GLU A 80 4.77 2.74 -14.54
CA GLU A 80 4.65 3.58 -13.35
C GLU A 80 5.17 2.88 -12.06
N GLY A 81 5.59 1.62 -12.16
CA GLY A 81 6.23 0.87 -11.08
C GLY A 81 5.29 0.01 -10.23
N LYS A 82 3.97 -0.04 -10.52
CA LYS A 82 3.04 -0.89 -9.77
C LYS A 82 3.33 -2.38 -10.04
N PRO A 83 3.54 -3.20 -8.99
CA PRO A 83 3.74 -4.62 -9.15
C PRO A 83 2.43 -5.33 -9.54
N TYR A 84 2.54 -6.35 -10.39
CA TYR A 84 1.43 -7.22 -10.77
C TYR A 84 1.92 -8.64 -11.09
N LEU A 85 1.05 -9.63 -10.95
CA LEU A 85 1.32 -11.01 -11.34
C LEU A 85 1.13 -11.17 -12.84
N GLN A 86 2.16 -11.65 -13.55
CA GLN A 86 2.13 -11.74 -15.03
C GLN A 86 1.12 -12.75 -15.57
N LYS A 87 0.81 -13.81 -14.82
CA LYS A 87 -0.18 -14.82 -15.20
C LYS A 87 -1.35 -14.76 -14.24
N ASN A 88 -2.54 -14.69 -14.81
CA ASN A 88 -3.76 -14.68 -14.02
C ASN A 88 -4.10 -16.08 -13.52
N CYS A 89 -4.52 -16.13 -12.26
CA CYS A 89 -5.12 -17.31 -11.67
C CYS A 89 -6.62 -17.30 -11.97
N SER A 90 -7.14 -18.42 -12.46
CA SER A 90 -8.58 -18.56 -12.73
C SER A 90 -9.47 -18.43 -11.51
N ALA A 91 -8.91 -18.65 -10.29
CA ALA A 91 -9.67 -18.55 -9.05
C ALA A 91 -9.98 -17.09 -8.65
N PHE A 92 -9.05 -16.15 -8.93
CA PHE A 92 -9.20 -14.73 -8.60
C PHE A 92 -8.76 -13.87 -9.78
N PRO A 93 -9.64 -13.66 -10.77
CA PRO A 93 -9.25 -13.04 -12.06
C PRO A 93 -8.74 -11.60 -11.93
N ASN A 94 -9.21 -10.85 -10.92
CA ASN A 94 -8.76 -9.48 -10.65
C ASN A 94 -7.76 -9.42 -9.48
N PHE A 95 -7.17 -10.57 -9.08
CA PHE A 95 -6.22 -10.58 -7.98
C PHE A 95 -5.11 -9.56 -8.20
N ASN A 96 -5.01 -8.65 -7.28
CA ASN A 96 -3.99 -7.63 -7.28
C ASN A 96 -3.52 -7.35 -5.85
N PHE A 97 -2.35 -6.74 -5.74
CA PHE A 97 -1.76 -6.42 -4.47
C PHE A 97 -0.97 -5.11 -4.54
N ASN A 98 -0.71 -4.53 -3.38
CA ASN A 98 0.13 -3.36 -3.25
C ASN A 98 1.00 -3.47 -2.00
N THR A 99 2.23 -2.97 -2.07
CA THR A 99 3.18 -2.92 -0.96
C THR A 99 3.55 -1.49 -0.62
N SER A 100 3.74 -1.22 0.65
CA SER A 100 4.31 0.04 1.14
C SER A 100 5.26 -0.22 2.29
N HIS A 101 6.21 0.68 2.47
CA HIS A 101 7.14 0.64 3.60
C HIS A 101 7.65 2.03 3.94
N GLN A 102 7.64 2.35 5.22
CA GLN A 102 8.31 3.53 5.77
C GLN A 102 8.61 3.32 7.25
N GLY A 103 9.70 3.92 7.74
CA GLY A 103 10.13 3.73 9.13
C GLY A 103 10.36 2.25 9.43
N ASP A 104 9.66 1.77 10.43
CA ASP A 104 9.84 0.44 11.00
C ASP A 104 8.99 -0.64 10.31
N TYR A 105 8.07 -0.26 9.43
CA TYR A 105 7.10 -1.18 8.89
C TYR A 105 7.21 -1.40 7.39
N VAL A 106 6.94 -2.65 6.99
CA VAL A 106 6.71 -3.07 5.60
C VAL A 106 5.40 -3.82 5.55
N GLY A 107 4.49 -3.42 4.67
CA GLY A 107 3.18 -4.04 4.56
C GLY A 107 2.82 -4.42 3.13
N ILE A 108 1.87 -5.33 3.02
CA ILE A 108 1.22 -5.74 1.77
C ILE A 108 -0.27 -5.88 1.97
N ALA A 109 -1.03 -5.45 0.97
CA ALA A 109 -2.47 -5.65 0.91
C ALA A 109 -2.84 -6.31 -0.42
N SER A 110 -3.81 -7.24 -0.42
CA SER A 110 -4.32 -7.87 -1.64
C SER A 110 -5.85 -7.84 -1.71
N GLU A 111 -6.37 -7.81 -2.93
CA GLU A 111 -7.79 -7.87 -3.26
C GLU A 111 -8.04 -8.80 -4.44
N PRO A 112 -9.13 -9.58 -4.40
CA PRO A 112 -9.53 -10.45 -5.50
C PRO A 112 -10.41 -9.75 -6.55
N ILE A 113 -11.09 -8.66 -6.18
CA ILE A 113 -12.13 -7.99 -6.97
C ILE A 113 -11.78 -6.53 -7.22
N CYS A 114 -11.60 -5.74 -6.14
CA CYS A 114 -11.31 -4.32 -6.20
C CYS A 114 -9.84 -4.06 -6.50
N LEU A 115 -9.51 -2.87 -7.02
CA LEU A 115 -8.14 -2.36 -6.92
C LEU A 115 -7.76 -2.20 -5.44
N VAL A 116 -6.50 -2.39 -5.11
CA VAL A 116 -5.99 -2.09 -3.78
C VAL A 116 -4.74 -1.21 -3.81
N GLY A 117 -4.72 -0.24 -2.92
CA GLY A 117 -3.55 0.57 -2.60
C GLY A 117 -3.30 0.56 -1.10
N LEU A 118 -2.06 0.45 -0.74
CA LEU A 118 -1.57 0.54 0.63
C LEU A 118 -0.53 1.65 0.70
N ASP A 119 -0.68 2.52 1.66
CA ASP A 119 0.40 3.41 2.06
C ASP A 119 0.71 3.28 3.54
N ILE A 120 1.98 3.40 3.89
CA ILE A 120 2.49 3.44 5.28
C ILE A 120 3.34 4.69 5.39
N VAL A 121 3.09 5.49 6.42
CA VAL A 121 3.83 6.71 6.73
C VAL A 121 4.38 6.69 8.14
N SER A 122 5.57 7.27 8.31
CA SER A 122 6.14 7.59 9.63
C SER A 122 5.94 9.07 9.90
N ILE A 123 5.30 9.39 11.02
CA ILE A 123 5.00 10.77 11.44
C ILE A 123 6.30 11.42 11.90
N SER A 124 7.00 12.03 10.97
CA SER A 124 8.31 12.64 11.21
C SER A 124 8.52 13.86 10.30
N LYS A 125 9.42 14.73 10.70
CA LYS A 125 9.86 15.87 9.90
C LYS A 125 11.38 16.02 10.00
N PRO A 126 12.05 16.69 9.05
CA PRO A 126 13.47 16.97 9.11
C PRO A 126 13.86 17.71 10.40
N GLN A 127 15.04 17.42 10.91
CA GLN A 127 15.60 18.17 12.04
C GLN A 127 15.87 19.62 11.62
N GLY A 128 15.53 20.55 12.52
CA GLY A 128 15.72 21.98 12.28
C GLY A 128 14.57 22.70 11.59
N GLU A 129 13.60 21.99 11.02
CA GLU A 129 12.38 22.60 10.46
C GLU A 129 11.25 22.64 11.49
N THR A 130 10.47 23.71 11.47
CA THR A 130 9.19 23.74 12.20
C THR A 130 8.17 22.91 11.44
N THR A 131 7.10 22.48 12.12
CA THR A 131 6.01 21.72 11.46
C THR A 131 5.39 22.52 10.33
N THR A 132 5.18 23.83 10.53
CA THR A 132 4.59 24.71 9.51
C THR A 132 5.48 24.86 8.28
N GLU A 133 6.79 25.03 8.45
CA GLU A 133 7.72 25.07 7.32
C GLU A 133 7.71 23.76 6.53
N PHE A 134 7.77 22.62 7.24
CA PHE A 134 7.74 21.32 6.61
C PHE A 134 6.47 21.09 5.78
N ILE A 135 5.27 21.26 6.36
CA ILE A 135 4.01 21.02 5.64
C ILE A 135 3.79 22.00 4.49
N SER A 136 4.31 23.25 4.60
CA SER A 136 4.21 24.26 3.53
C SER A 136 4.88 23.80 2.22
N ASN A 137 5.90 22.97 2.29
CA ASN A 137 6.55 22.39 1.11
C ASN A 137 5.61 21.47 0.31
N PHE A 138 4.52 21.02 0.92
CA PHE A 138 3.53 20.12 0.32
C PHE A 138 2.20 20.82 0.00
N SER A 139 2.09 22.13 0.21
CA SER A 139 0.83 22.87 0.03
C SER A 139 0.23 22.70 -1.37
N SER A 140 1.05 22.60 -2.41
CA SER A 140 0.59 22.41 -3.80
C SER A 140 -0.03 21.01 -4.08
N TYR A 141 0.08 20.07 -3.16
CA TYR A 141 -0.50 18.73 -3.25
C TYR A 141 -1.82 18.59 -2.47
N LEU A 142 -2.16 19.61 -1.69
CA LEU A 142 -3.36 19.65 -0.84
C LEU A 142 -4.38 20.59 -1.43
N THR A 143 -5.68 20.33 -1.16
CA THR A 143 -6.74 21.29 -1.46
C THR A 143 -6.84 22.34 -0.35
N ASP A 144 -7.53 23.46 -0.62
CA ASP A 144 -7.77 24.49 0.40
C ASP A 144 -8.54 23.95 1.61
N HIS A 145 -9.46 23.00 1.38
CA HIS A 145 -10.21 22.34 2.45
C HIS A 145 -9.26 21.56 3.36
N GLU A 146 -8.46 20.64 2.78
CA GLU A 146 -7.51 19.80 3.53
C GLU A 146 -6.46 20.66 4.26
N TRP A 147 -5.91 21.68 3.58
CA TRP A 147 -4.98 22.62 4.20
C TRP A 147 -5.58 23.29 5.45
N ASN A 148 -6.81 23.78 5.34
CA ASN A 148 -7.50 24.39 6.47
C ASN A 148 -7.76 23.43 7.62
N CYS A 149 -8.08 22.16 7.34
CA CYS A 149 -8.21 21.12 8.36
C CYS A 149 -6.87 20.86 9.07
N ILE A 150 -5.80 20.72 8.30
CA ILE A 150 -4.45 20.45 8.82
C ILE A 150 -3.96 21.59 9.74
N VAL A 151 -4.00 22.83 9.29
CA VAL A 151 -3.45 23.96 10.06
C VAL A 151 -4.26 24.29 11.31
N ARG A 152 -5.51 23.85 11.37
CA ARG A 152 -6.41 24.04 12.52
C ARG A 152 -6.44 22.85 13.47
N ALA A 153 -5.68 21.80 13.23
CA ALA A 153 -5.71 20.57 14.02
C ALA A 153 -5.28 20.76 15.49
N GLY A 154 -4.56 21.84 15.81
CA GLY A 154 -4.17 22.17 17.18
C GLY A 154 -2.67 22.36 17.38
N THR A 155 -2.05 21.51 18.19
CA THR A 155 -0.60 21.56 18.47
C THR A 155 0.23 21.16 17.25
N SER A 156 1.52 21.49 17.22
CA SER A 156 2.43 21.09 16.14
C SER A 156 2.46 19.59 15.88
N CYS A 157 2.25 18.77 16.90
CA CYS A 157 2.17 17.31 16.75
C CYS A 157 0.86 16.90 16.08
N GLU A 158 -0.26 17.49 16.48
CA GLU A 158 -1.57 17.24 15.88
C GLU A 158 -1.61 17.69 14.42
N VAL A 159 -1.06 18.86 14.11
CA VAL A 159 -0.92 19.37 12.73
C VAL A 159 -0.10 18.42 11.88
N LEU A 160 1.01 17.92 12.38
CA LEU A 160 1.86 16.96 11.65
C LEU A 160 1.14 15.63 11.43
N THR A 161 0.43 15.12 12.44
CA THR A 161 -0.36 13.89 12.36
C THR A 161 -1.47 14.03 11.34
N GLU A 162 -2.18 15.16 11.36
CA GLU A 162 -3.27 15.46 10.42
C GLU A 162 -2.77 15.53 8.98
N PHE A 163 -1.64 16.19 8.74
CA PHE A 163 -0.98 16.20 7.44
C PHE A 163 -0.69 14.77 6.94
N TYR A 164 -0.11 13.93 7.78
CA TYR A 164 0.24 12.56 7.37
C TYR A 164 -0.98 11.67 7.13
N ARG A 165 -2.12 11.93 7.76
CA ARG A 165 -3.38 11.24 7.48
C ARG A 165 -3.85 11.51 6.06
N TYR A 166 -3.95 12.79 5.65
CA TYR A 166 -4.29 13.16 4.28
C TYR A 166 -3.28 12.63 3.26
N TRP A 167 -2.00 12.79 3.57
CA TRP A 167 -0.93 12.30 2.71
C TRP A 167 -1.03 10.80 2.47
N CYS A 168 -1.19 10.00 3.52
CA CYS A 168 -1.32 8.55 3.47
C CYS A 168 -2.51 8.10 2.60
N LEU A 169 -3.67 8.77 2.72
CA LEU A 169 -4.85 8.47 1.90
C LEU A 169 -4.61 8.79 0.42
N LYS A 170 -4.00 9.94 0.11
CA LYS A 170 -3.68 10.33 -1.27
C LYS A 170 -2.73 9.34 -1.92
N GLU A 171 -1.67 8.96 -1.23
CA GLU A 171 -0.70 7.97 -1.71
C GLU A 171 -1.33 6.58 -1.90
N ALA A 172 -2.17 6.12 -0.96
CA ALA A 172 -2.88 4.85 -1.12
C ALA A 172 -3.78 4.85 -2.36
N PHE A 173 -4.51 5.94 -2.62
CA PHE A 173 -5.34 6.10 -3.81
C PHE A 173 -4.50 6.00 -5.10
N VAL A 174 -3.42 6.77 -5.20
CA VAL A 174 -2.52 6.77 -6.37
C VAL A 174 -1.90 5.40 -6.60
N LYS A 175 -1.51 4.73 -5.52
CA LYS A 175 -0.99 3.36 -5.56
C LYS A 175 -2.04 2.35 -5.99
N ALA A 176 -3.31 2.51 -5.57
CA ALA A 176 -4.41 1.65 -6.03
C ALA A 176 -4.62 1.77 -7.53
N MET A 177 -4.70 3.00 -8.06
CA MET A 177 -4.84 3.27 -9.48
C MET A 177 -3.64 2.82 -10.32
N GLY A 178 -2.46 2.73 -9.71
CA GLY A 178 -1.20 2.49 -10.41
C GLY A 178 -0.69 3.70 -11.20
N ALA A 179 -1.09 4.91 -10.82
CA ALA A 179 -0.78 6.13 -11.57
C ALA A 179 0.64 6.66 -11.34
N GLY A 180 1.32 6.22 -10.26
CA GLY A 180 2.67 6.67 -9.92
C GLY A 180 2.75 8.17 -9.58
N VAL A 181 3.96 8.68 -9.52
CA VAL A 181 4.26 10.07 -9.08
C VAL A 181 3.74 11.18 -10.00
N GLY A 182 3.25 10.84 -11.18
CA GLY A 182 2.74 11.81 -12.15
C GLY A 182 1.29 12.25 -11.89
N PHE A 183 0.60 11.65 -10.92
CA PHE A 183 -0.76 12.03 -10.60
C PHE A 183 -0.80 13.32 -9.78
N GLY A 184 -1.63 14.28 -10.20
CA GLY A 184 -1.80 15.54 -9.49
C GLY A 184 -2.60 15.36 -8.20
N LEU A 185 -1.93 15.26 -7.05
CA LEU A 185 -2.57 14.98 -5.75
C LEU A 185 -3.58 16.08 -5.32
N HIS A 186 -3.41 17.32 -5.79
CA HIS A 186 -4.34 18.44 -5.54
C HIS A 186 -5.73 18.22 -6.16
N ARG A 187 -5.88 17.26 -7.08
CA ARG A 187 -7.18 16.88 -7.68
C ARG A 187 -8.04 16.04 -6.73
N LEU A 188 -7.44 15.52 -5.67
CA LEU A 188 -8.09 14.69 -4.68
C LEU A 188 -8.40 15.53 -3.45
N GLU A 189 -9.64 15.49 -3.00
CA GLU A 189 -10.07 16.12 -1.76
C GLU A 189 -10.78 15.08 -0.89
N PHE A 190 -10.23 14.84 0.30
CA PHE A 190 -10.78 13.89 1.25
C PHE A 190 -11.67 14.58 2.26
N HIS A 191 -12.84 13.98 2.52
CA HIS A 191 -13.77 14.34 3.55
C HIS A 191 -14.01 13.16 4.49
N HIS A 192 -14.17 13.43 5.78
CA HIS A 192 -14.36 12.39 6.77
C HIS A 192 -15.14 12.90 7.99
N GLU A 193 -15.74 11.99 8.74
CA GLU A 193 -16.23 12.25 10.07
C GLU A 193 -15.32 11.52 11.07
N HIS A 194 -14.51 12.28 11.84
CA HIS A 194 -13.55 11.74 12.81
C HIS A 194 -12.63 10.63 12.27
N TRP A 195 -12.21 10.74 11.01
CA TRP A 195 -11.42 9.72 10.28
C TRP A 195 -12.13 8.38 10.07
N THR A 196 -13.46 8.40 10.17
CA THR A 196 -14.38 7.37 9.71
C THR A 196 -15.18 7.88 8.52
N ASP A 197 -15.90 7.01 7.83
CA ASP A 197 -16.74 7.37 6.67
C ASP A 197 -16.00 8.27 5.66
N ILE A 198 -14.77 7.85 5.33
CA ILE A 198 -13.87 8.65 4.49
C ILE A 198 -14.37 8.60 3.05
N SER A 199 -14.68 9.77 2.50
CA SER A 199 -15.10 9.95 1.10
C SER A 199 -14.09 10.79 0.32
N ILE A 200 -14.16 10.71 -1.00
CA ILE A 200 -13.24 11.42 -1.89
C ILE A 200 -14.02 12.21 -2.95
N HIS A 201 -13.57 13.42 -3.21
CA HIS A 201 -13.91 14.19 -4.39
C HIS A 201 -12.70 14.17 -5.34
N ILE A 202 -12.95 13.90 -6.61
CA ILE A 202 -11.93 13.91 -7.66
C ILE A 202 -12.32 15.02 -8.63
N ASP A 203 -11.46 16.03 -8.80
CA ASP A 203 -11.74 17.24 -9.59
C ASP A 203 -13.06 17.94 -9.18
N GLY A 204 -13.37 17.93 -7.89
CA GLY A 204 -14.59 18.51 -7.31
C GLY A 204 -15.82 17.62 -7.34
N GLU A 205 -15.78 16.45 -7.97
CA GLU A 205 -16.91 15.53 -8.10
C GLU A 205 -16.82 14.38 -7.08
N VAL A 206 -17.88 14.20 -6.29
CA VAL A 206 -17.98 13.09 -5.33
C VAL A 206 -18.04 11.74 -6.07
N THR A 207 -17.31 10.77 -5.59
CA THR A 207 -17.40 9.39 -6.11
C THR A 207 -17.61 8.37 -5.00
N LYS A 208 -18.54 7.43 -5.24
CA LYS A 208 -18.78 6.27 -4.38
C LYS A 208 -18.03 5.01 -4.83
N LYS A 209 -17.21 5.12 -5.89
CA LYS A 209 -16.46 4.00 -6.45
C LYS A 209 -15.18 3.66 -5.66
N TRP A 210 -14.98 4.30 -4.52
CA TRP A 210 -13.79 4.15 -3.67
C TRP A 210 -14.18 4.05 -2.21
N GLY A 211 -13.49 3.16 -1.48
CA GLY A 211 -13.52 3.05 -0.02
C GLY A 211 -12.12 3.28 0.56
N PHE A 212 -12.07 3.88 1.74
CA PHE A 212 -10.81 4.25 2.40
C PHE A 212 -10.83 3.91 3.87
N TRP A 213 -9.72 3.42 4.38
CA TRP A 213 -9.52 3.10 5.79
C TRP A 213 -8.15 3.59 6.24
N LEU A 214 -8.13 4.11 7.45
CA LEU A 214 -6.92 4.61 8.09
C LEU A 214 -6.67 3.84 9.39
N PHE A 215 -5.44 3.35 9.56
CA PHE A 215 -5.02 2.54 10.70
C PHE A 215 -3.87 3.22 11.43
N LYS A 216 -3.95 3.26 12.75
CA LYS A 216 -2.81 3.59 13.60
C LYS A 216 -2.04 2.30 13.87
N LEU A 217 -0.80 2.19 13.37
CA LEU A 217 0.07 1.04 13.61
C LEU A 217 0.75 1.15 14.99
N ASP A 218 1.21 2.35 15.31
CA ASP A 218 1.75 2.77 16.61
C ASP A 218 1.65 4.30 16.75
N GLU A 219 2.35 4.87 17.74
CA GLU A 219 2.31 6.33 17.98
C GLU A 219 2.93 7.15 16.84
N MET A 220 3.83 6.56 16.05
CA MET A 220 4.60 7.24 15.01
C MET A 220 4.29 6.75 13.59
N HIS A 221 3.42 5.73 13.43
CA HIS A 221 3.14 5.16 12.11
C HIS A 221 1.66 5.02 11.85
N LEU A 222 1.27 5.42 10.63
CA LEU A 222 -0.08 5.21 10.08
C LEU A 222 0.01 4.33 8.84
N ALA A 223 -1.06 3.61 8.58
CA ALA A 223 -1.28 2.94 7.30
C ALA A 223 -2.65 3.33 6.75
N SER A 224 -2.79 3.40 5.44
CA SER A 224 -4.09 3.54 4.79
C SER A 224 -4.29 2.50 3.71
N ILE A 225 -5.53 2.05 3.57
CA ILE A 225 -6.01 1.19 2.49
C ILE A 225 -6.97 2.00 1.64
N ALA A 226 -6.77 1.96 0.32
CA ALA A 226 -7.72 2.42 -0.67
C ALA A 226 -8.20 1.21 -1.47
N LYS A 227 -9.51 0.99 -1.54
CA LYS A 227 -10.14 0.02 -2.46
C LYS A 227 -10.94 0.78 -3.51
N GLY A 228 -10.90 0.32 -4.75
CA GLY A 228 -11.61 1.00 -5.82
C GLY A 228 -12.04 0.10 -6.97
N HIS A 229 -12.95 0.63 -7.78
CA HIS A 229 -13.42 -0.05 -8.97
C HIS A 229 -12.26 -0.25 -9.97
N PRO A 230 -12.12 -1.45 -10.60
CA PRO A 230 -11.05 -1.72 -11.57
C PRO A 230 -10.99 -0.73 -12.75
N GLU A 231 -12.09 -0.10 -13.11
CA GLU A 231 -12.13 0.98 -14.11
C GLU A 231 -11.31 2.22 -13.71
N GLY A 232 -11.03 2.41 -12.41
CA GLY A 232 -10.19 3.49 -11.91
C GLY A 232 -8.70 3.31 -12.23
N ALA A 233 -8.25 2.11 -12.60
CA ALA A 233 -6.85 1.87 -12.94
C ALA A 233 -6.40 2.67 -14.18
N VAL A 234 -5.13 3.09 -14.19
CA VAL A 234 -4.52 3.68 -15.40
C VAL A 234 -4.41 2.64 -16.52
N SER A 235 -4.28 3.11 -17.77
CA SER A 235 -4.32 2.24 -18.95
C SER A 235 -3.26 1.13 -18.95
N SER A 236 -2.05 1.41 -18.46
CA SER A 236 -0.96 0.44 -18.32
C SER A 236 -1.33 -0.66 -17.33
N TYR A 237 -1.94 -0.29 -16.19
CA TYR A 237 -2.33 -1.23 -15.16
C TYR A 237 -3.59 -2.04 -15.56
N LYS A 238 -4.56 -1.43 -16.25
CA LYS A 238 -5.71 -2.15 -16.82
C LYS A 238 -5.29 -3.32 -17.72
N LYS A 239 -4.22 -3.13 -18.50
CA LYS A 239 -3.67 -4.19 -19.37
C LYS A 239 -3.05 -5.35 -18.58
N ALA A 240 -2.62 -5.10 -17.35
CA ALA A 240 -2.03 -6.10 -16.47
C ALA A 240 -3.09 -6.87 -15.65
N LEU A 241 -4.27 -6.28 -15.44
CA LEU A 241 -5.40 -6.92 -14.79
C LEU A 241 -6.15 -7.80 -15.78
N SER A 242 -6.56 -8.99 -15.36
CA SER A 242 -7.50 -9.77 -16.14
C SER A 242 -8.87 -9.12 -16.12
N THR A 243 -9.40 -8.83 -17.29
CA THR A 243 -10.77 -8.35 -17.42
C THR A 243 -11.74 -9.52 -17.37
N VAL A 244 -12.04 -10.00 -16.18
CA VAL A 244 -13.29 -10.75 -15.97
C VAL A 244 -14.33 -9.73 -15.55
N SER A 245 -15.51 -9.81 -16.17
CA SER A 245 -16.65 -8.96 -15.84
C SER A 245 -17.06 -9.22 -14.38
N VAL A 246 -16.70 -8.31 -13.50
CA VAL A 246 -17.22 -8.26 -12.14
C VAL A 246 -18.52 -7.47 -12.17
N THR A 247 -19.57 -7.98 -11.54
CA THR A 247 -20.84 -7.27 -11.48
C THR A 247 -20.75 -6.05 -10.55
N GLU A 248 -21.59 -5.03 -10.80
CA GLU A 248 -21.67 -3.87 -9.89
C GLU A 248 -22.05 -4.30 -8.46
N GLU A 249 -22.88 -5.32 -8.31
CA GLU A 249 -23.27 -5.87 -7.02
C GLU A 249 -22.07 -6.45 -6.25
N GLN A 250 -21.22 -7.23 -6.92
CA GLN A 250 -19.99 -7.77 -6.33
C GLN A 250 -19.02 -6.66 -5.94
N LEU A 251 -18.88 -5.63 -6.76
CA LEU A 251 -18.01 -4.49 -6.45
C LEU A 251 -18.51 -3.68 -5.26
N ASN A 252 -19.82 -3.38 -5.24
CA ASN A 252 -20.43 -2.65 -4.12
C ASN A 252 -20.30 -3.45 -2.82
N SER A 253 -20.59 -4.75 -2.85
CA SER A 253 -20.42 -5.64 -1.69
C SER A 253 -18.97 -5.64 -1.19
N ALA A 254 -17.97 -5.72 -2.09
CA ALA A 254 -16.56 -5.70 -1.72
C ALA A 254 -16.09 -4.33 -1.17
N LEU A 255 -16.67 -3.22 -1.64
CA LEU A 255 -16.39 -1.87 -1.14
C LEU A 255 -17.04 -1.60 0.23
N GLU A 256 -18.23 -2.16 0.45
CA GLU A 256 -18.98 -2.01 1.71
C GLU A 256 -18.52 -2.98 2.81
N SER A 257 -17.80 -4.04 2.44
CA SER A 257 -17.28 -5.01 3.41
C SER A 257 -16.35 -4.32 4.41
N PRO A 258 -16.48 -4.63 5.73
CA PRO A 258 -15.57 -4.13 6.74
C PRO A 258 -14.11 -4.43 6.38
N GLU A 259 -13.24 -3.48 6.61
CA GLU A 259 -11.82 -3.68 6.33
C GLU A 259 -11.15 -4.47 7.46
N GLU A 260 -10.32 -5.44 7.10
CA GLU A 260 -9.62 -6.29 8.06
C GLU A 260 -8.43 -5.55 8.71
N ALA A 261 -8.18 -5.87 9.98
CA ALA A 261 -6.96 -5.42 10.65
C ALA A 261 -5.71 -6.10 10.06
N PHE A 262 -4.57 -5.44 10.17
CA PHE A 262 -3.30 -6.02 9.73
C PHE A 262 -2.89 -7.21 10.60
N THR A 263 -2.56 -8.33 9.96
CA THR A 263 -1.90 -9.48 10.59
C THR A 263 -0.40 -9.21 10.64
N LEU A 264 0.17 -9.23 11.85
CA LEU A 264 1.60 -9.09 12.05
C LEU A 264 2.33 -10.40 11.72
N TRP A 265 3.28 -10.32 10.80
CA TRP A 265 4.17 -11.41 10.41
C TRP A 265 5.60 -11.12 10.87
N THR A 266 6.37 -12.17 11.14
CA THR A 266 7.82 -12.07 11.27
C THR A 266 8.51 -12.46 9.97
N VAL A 267 9.78 -12.09 9.81
CA VAL A 267 10.55 -12.49 8.63
C VAL A 267 10.77 -14.01 8.61
N GLU A 268 10.93 -14.61 9.78
CA GLU A 268 11.06 -16.06 9.93
C GLU A 268 9.81 -16.78 9.43
N GLN A 269 8.62 -16.34 9.84
CA GLN A 269 7.36 -16.90 9.35
C GLN A 269 7.20 -16.75 7.83
N LEU A 270 7.64 -15.62 7.25
CA LEU A 270 7.62 -15.43 5.79
C LEU A 270 8.57 -16.42 5.10
N THR A 271 9.80 -16.57 5.60
CA THR A 271 10.79 -17.48 5.00
C THR A 271 10.35 -18.94 5.13
N GLU A 272 9.87 -19.38 6.28
CA GLU A 272 9.30 -20.71 6.50
C GLU A 272 8.11 -21.01 5.57
N SER A 273 7.28 -20.01 5.29
CA SER A 273 6.15 -20.18 4.35
C SER A 273 6.55 -20.31 2.89
N MET A 274 7.83 -20.05 2.58
CA MET A 274 8.41 -20.09 1.24
C MET A 274 9.30 -21.33 1.01
N GLU A 275 9.58 -22.13 2.03
CA GLU A 275 10.29 -23.40 1.93
C GLU A 275 9.34 -24.57 1.57
#